data_9e8ddb4f1663103efc68ccecdbf45c5e
#
_entry.id   9e8ddb4f1663103efc68ccecdbf45c5e
#
_cell.length_a   1.000
_cell.length_b   1.000
_cell.length_c   1.000
_cell.angle_alpha   90.00
_cell.angle_beta   90.00
_cell.angle_gamma   90.00
#
_symmetry.space_group_name_H-M   'P 1'
#
loop_
_entity.id
_entity.type
_entity.pdbx_description
1 polymer ?
#
loop_
_entity_poly.entity_id
_entity_poly.type
_entity_poly.pdbx_seq_one_letter_code
_entity_poly.pdbx_strand_id
1 'polypeptide(L)'
;MAYQFVREPLSREESDRLVNACRSFREKLVIWTLLDTGLRVGELCRLRRQDVHWQEDRLVVWGKGGRYGSRRKRRVVPMTQRIKQLLTMHFVTAERVGLTRRTAQRIVKRVADRAMILRPATPHVLRHTFAVRCVQRG
;
A
#
# COMPACT_ATOMS: atom_id res chain seq x y z
N MET A 1 -18.25 -14.46 -14.06
CA MET A 1 -17.82 -15.12 -12.84
C MET A 1 -17.58 -14.10 -11.75
N ALA A 2 -18.19 -14.30 -10.60
CA ALA A 2 -18.12 -13.33 -9.51
C ALA A 2 -16.70 -13.00 -9.05
N TYR A 3 -15.83 -13.98 -9.00
CA TYR A 3 -14.46 -13.74 -8.52
C TYR A 3 -13.62 -12.88 -9.46
N GLN A 4 -14.01 -12.71 -10.71
CA GLN A 4 -13.31 -11.81 -11.62
C GLN A 4 -13.48 -10.36 -11.21
N PHE A 5 -14.63 -10.03 -10.62
CA PHE A 5 -14.88 -8.66 -10.14
C PHE A 5 -14.03 -8.30 -8.92
N VAL A 6 -13.62 -9.29 -8.15
CA VAL A 6 -12.80 -9.07 -6.97
C VAL A 6 -11.44 -8.48 -7.32
N ARG A 7 -10.97 -8.74 -8.55
CA ARG A 7 -9.65 -8.30 -9.00
C ARG A 7 -9.68 -7.08 -9.90
N GLU A 8 -10.86 -6.53 -10.17
CA GLU A 8 -10.94 -5.32 -10.97
C GLU A 8 -10.32 -4.15 -10.22
N PRO A 9 -9.51 -3.33 -10.90
CA PRO A 9 -8.96 -2.15 -10.27
C PRO A 9 -10.05 -1.14 -9.96
N LEU A 10 -9.80 -0.30 -8.99
CA LEU A 10 -10.69 0.81 -8.71
C LEU A 10 -10.59 1.83 -9.83
N SER A 11 -11.70 2.47 -10.13
CA SER A 11 -11.69 3.63 -11.02
C SER A 11 -10.95 4.78 -10.34
N ARG A 12 -10.61 5.80 -11.14
CA ARG A 12 -9.97 7.00 -10.59
C ARG A 12 -10.85 7.64 -9.52
N GLU A 13 -12.15 7.74 -9.81
CA GLU A 13 -13.11 8.31 -8.87
C GLU A 13 -13.18 7.51 -7.58
N GLU A 14 -13.23 6.18 -7.69
CA GLU A 14 -13.26 5.33 -6.51
C GLU A 14 -11.98 5.47 -5.69
N SER A 15 -10.83 5.53 -6.35
CA SER A 15 -9.55 5.73 -5.66
C SER A 15 -9.51 7.06 -4.93
N ASP A 16 -10.02 8.12 -5.56
CA ASP A 16 -10.05 9.44 -4.93
C ASP A 16 -10.97 9.45 -3.74
N ARG A 17 -12.13 8.81 -3.83
CA ARG A 17 -13.02 8.68 -2.69
C ARG A 17 -12.38 7.91 -1.55
N LEU A 18 -11.65 6.86 -1.87
CA LEU A 18 -10.96 6.05 -0.86
C LEU A 18 -9.90 6.88 -0.14
N VAL A 19 -9.09 7.61 -0.89
CA VAL A 19 -8.06 8.48 -0.34
C VAL A 19 -8.67 9.53 0.59
N ASN A 20 -9.76 10.15 0.14
CA ASN A 20 -10.41 11.23 0.88
C ASN A 20 -11.23 10.74 2.08
N ALA A 21 -11.56 9.46 2.12
CA ALA A 21 -12.34 8.88 3.20
C ALA A 21 -11.49 8.50 4.41
N CYS A 22 -10.18 8.55 4.30
CA CYS A 22 -9.28 8.26 5.43
C CYS A 22 -9.45 9.33 6.50
N ARG A 23 -9.65 8.90 7.75
CA ARG A 23 -9.88 9.80 8.88
C ARG A 23 -8.72 9.84 9.87
N SER A 24 -7.86 8.85 9.86
CA SER A 24 -6.75 8.77 10.80
C SER A 24 -5.44 8.68 10.05
N PHE A 25 -4.34 8.98 10.74
CA PHE A 25 -3.01 8.79 10.20
C PHE A 25 -2.79 7.35 9.77
N ARG A 26 -3.23 6.42 10.60
CA ARG A 26 -3.06 4.99 10.35
C ARG A 26 -3.79 4.55 9.09
N GLU A 27 -5.01 5.06 8.88
CA GLU A 27 -5.76 4.78 7.66
C GLU A 27 -5.04 5.34 6.43
N LYS A 28 -4.55 6.56 6.52
CA LYS A 28 -3.77 7.16 5.43
C LYS A 28 -2.51 6.35 5.14
N LEU A 29 -1.81 5.95 6.18
CA LEU A 29 -0.58 5.17 6.03
C LEU A 29 -0.84 3.89 5.22
N VAL A 30 -1.89 3.15 5.54
CA VAL A 30 -2.22 1.92 4.84
C VAL A 30 -2.73 2.19 3.42
N ILE A 31 -3.78 2.99 3.31
CA ILE A 31 -4.48 3.20 2.04
C ILE A 31 -3.59 3.92 1.03
N TRP A 32 -3.02 5.05 1.42
CA TRP A 32 -2.23 5.86 0.50
C TRP A 32 -0.96 5.13 0.07
N THR A 33 -0.32 4.41 1.00
CA THR A 33 0.91 3.69 0.65
C THR A 33 0.63 2.57 -0.34
N LEU A 34 -0.43 1.80 -0.11
CA LEU A 34 -0.78 0.72 -1.03
C LEU A 34 -1.13 1.25 -2.43
N LEU A 35 -1.88 2.36 -2.48
CA LEU A 35 -2.26 2.97 -3.76
C LEU A 35 -1.09 3.60 -4.50
N ASP A 36 -0.13 4.19 -3.78
CA ASP A 36 0.95 4.93 -4.42
C ASP A 36 2.18 4.08 -4.73
N THR A 37 2.33 2.94 -4.09
CA THR A 37 3.55 2.12 -4.24
C THR A 37 3.29 0.75 -4.82
N GLY A 38 2.07 0.28 -4.77
CA GLY A 38 1.74 -1.07 -5.23
C GLY A 38 2.34 -2.18 -4.38
N LEU A 39 2.72 -1.90 -3.15
CA LEU A 39 3.24 -2.92 -2.26
C LEU A 39 2.20 -4.00 -1.98
N ARG A 40 2.66 -5.21 -1.76
CA ARG A 40 1.82 -6.25 -1.19
C ARG A 40 1.58 -5.91 0.28
N VAL A 41 0.45 -6.34 0.81
CA VAL A 41 0.08 -6.02 2.20
C VAL A 41 1.16 -6.49 3.18
N GLY A 42 1.72 -7.66 2.97
CA GLY A 42 2.78 -8.17 3.83
C GLY A 42 4.06 -7.35 3.74
N GLU A 43 4.36 -6.81 2.57
CA GLU A 43 5.53 -5.94 2.38
C GLU A 43 5.36 -4.64 3.14
N LEU A 44 4.17 -4.05 3.07
CA LEU A 44 3.87 -2.85 3.85
C LEU A 44 4.02 -3.12 5.35
N CYS A 45 3.46 -4.23 5.82
CA CYS A 45 3.48 -4.56 7.24
C CYS A 45 4.89 -4.77 7.79
N ARG A 46 5.80 -5.24 6.94
CA ARG A 46 7.18 -5.52 7.33
C ARG A 46 8.14 -4.35 7.06
N LEU A 47 7.64 -3.26 6.49
CA LEU A 47 8.49 -2.12 6.15
C LEU A 47 9.13 -1.53 7.41
N ARG A 48 10.43 -1.26 7.31
CA ARG A 48 11.23 -0.73 8.42
C ARG A 48 11.82 0.62 8.03
N ARG A 49 12.17 1.41 9.04
CA ARG A 49 12.83 2.71 8.80
C ARG A 49 14.02 2.57 7.87
N GLN A 50 14.86 1.56 8.08
CA GLN A 50 16.08 1.36 7.30
C GLN A 50 15.82 1.00 5.83
N ASP A 51 14.59 0.62 5.50
CA ASP A 51 14.22 0.32 4.11
C ASP A 51 13.88 1.57 3.31
N VAL A 52 13.81 2.73 3.97
CA VAL A 52 13.46 3.99 3.32
C VAL A 52 14.74 4.76 3.01
N HIS A 53 14.96 5.02 1.74
CA HIS A 53 16.09 5.82 1.27
C HIS A 53 15.58 7.23 1.01
N TRP A 54 15.64 8.06 2.06
CA TRP A 54 15.01 9.38 2.11
C TRP A 54 15.51 10.34 1.03
N GLN A 55 16.82 10.35 0.82
CA GLN A 55 17.40 11.28 -0.15
C GLN A 55 17.08 10.93 -1.59
N GLU A 56 16.87 9.66 -1.86
CA GLU A 56 16.61 9.17 -3.20
C GLU A 56 15.11 9.00 -3.47
N ASP A 57 14.28 9.27 -2.48
CA ASP A 57 12.81 9.12 -2.56
C ASP A 57 12.40 7.70 -2.96
N ARG A 58 13.02 6.70 -2.37
CA ARG A 58 12.81 5.29 -2.71
C ARG A 58 12.64 4.41 -1.50
N LEU A 59 11.86 3.35 -1.68
CA LEU A 59 11.75 2.24 -0.74
C LEU A 59 12.52 1.06 -1.29
N VAL A 60 13.21 0.35 -0.42
CA VAL A 60 13.78 -0.95 -0.76
C VAL A 60 12.84 -2.01 -0.20
N VAL A 61 12.28 -2.81 -1.06
CA VAL A 61 11.28 -3.81 -0.69
C VAL A 61 11.89 -5.19 -0.85
N TRP A 62 11.85 -5.95 0.23
CA TRP A 62 12.34 -7.32 0.23
C TRP A 62 11.16 -8.26 0.05
N GLY A 63 11.16 -9.00 -1.06
CA GLY A 63 10.16 -10.01 -1.31
C GLY A 63 10.37 -11.21 -0.39
N LYS A 64 9.42 -12.15 -0.45
CA LYS A 64 9.58 -13.41 0.23
C LYS A 64 10.84 -14.06 -0.30
N GLY A 65 11.83 -14.24 0.56
CA GLY A 65 13.04 -14.94 0.20
C GLY A 65 12.76 -16.40 -0.10
N GLY A 66 13.72 -17.04 -0.74
CA GLY A 66 13.69 -18.47 -0.84
C GLY A 66 13.66 -19.10 0.54
N ARG A 67 13.57 -20.42 0.58
CA ARG A 67 13.38 -21.21 1.79
C ARG A 67 14.28 -20.81 2.96
N TYR A 68 15.48 -20.36 2.66
CA TYR A 68 16.47 -20.00 3.67
C TYR A 68 16.72 -18.49 3.75
N GLY A 69 15.91 -17.71 3.08
CA GLY A 69 16.06 -16.26 3.10
C GLY A 69 17.25 -15.71 2.31
N SER A 70 18.11 -16.57 1.84
CA SER A 70 19.35 -16.18 1.14
C SER A 70 19.11 -15.64 -0.26
N ARG A 71 17.93 -15.85 -0.81
CA ARG A 71 17.59 -15.41 -2.17
C ARG A 71 16.43 -14.44 -2.19
N ARG A 72 16.34 -13.60 -1.18
CA ARG A 72 15.30 -12.57 -1.16
C ARG A 72 15.46 -11.66 -2.35
N LYS A 73 14.39 -11.55 -3.12
CA LYS A 73 14.37 -10.60 -4.22
C LYS A 73 14.18 -9.21 -3.64
N ARG A 74 15.09 -8.34 -4.02
CA ARG A 74 15.03 -6.94 -3.66
C ARG A 74 14.46 -6.17 -4.84
N ARG A 75 13.56 -5.24 -4.57
CA ARG A 75 13.15 -4.29 -5.59
C ARG A 75 13.07 -2.90 -4.99
N VAL A 76 13.21 -1.91 -5.85
CA VAL A 76 13.19 -0.51 -5.46
C VAL A 76 11.90 0.09 -5.97
N VAL A 77 11.20 0.79 -5.08
CA VAL A 77 9.92 1.40 -5.38
C VAL A 77 10.01 2.90 -5.09
N PRO A 78 9.70 3.76 -6.07
CA PRO A 78 9.74 5.20 -5.81
C PRO A 78 8.62 5.62 -4.85
N MET A 79 8.89 6.66 -4.06
CA MET A 79 7.90 7.26 -3.18
C MET A 79 7.32 8.51 -3.83
N THR A 80 6.00 8.67 -3.71
CA THR A 80 5.39 9.97 -3.99
C THR A 80 5.67 10.89 -2.80
N GLN A 81 5.47 12.19 -3.01
CA GLN A 81 5.71 13.17 -1.95
C GLN A 81 4.82 12.91 -0.73
N ARG A 82 3.55 12.58 -0.96
CA ARG A 82 2.65 12.33 0.17
C ARG A 82 3.05 11.08 0.96
N ILE A 83 3.57 10.05 0.30
CA ILE A 83 4.04 8.85 0.98
C ILE A 83 5.31 9.15 1.77
N LYS A 84 6.22 9.94 1.19
CA LYS A 84 7.42 10.35 1.90
C LYS A 84 7.07 11.11 3.19
N GLN A 85 6.07 12.01 3.12
CA GLN A 85 5.62 12.74 4.30
C GLN A 85 5.04 11.80 5.36
N LEU A 86 4.18 10.87 4.95
CA LEU A 86 3.58 9.91 5.89
C LEU A 86 4.65 9.06 6.57
N LEU A 87 5.58 8.53 5.80
CA LEU A 87 6.63 7.67 6.34
C LEU A 87 7.60 8.45 7.21
N THR A 88 7.90 9.70 6.85
CA THR A 88 8.72 10.57 7.68
C THR A 88 8.09 10.72 9.07
N MET A 89 6.81 11.01 9.11
CA MET A 89 6.09 11.17 10.38
C MET A 89 6.05 9.86 11.18
N HIS A 90 5.78 8.76 10.50
CA HIS A 90 5.69 7.47 11.17
C HIS A 90 7.02 7.06 11.80
N PHE A 91 8.09 7.18 11.03
CA PHE A 91 9.40 6.69 11.44
C PHE A 91 10.18 7.65 12.35
N VAL A 92 9.59 8.78 12.72
CA VAL A 92 10.18 9.62 13.78
C VAL A 92 10.27 8.85 15.09
N THR A 93 9.23 8.08 15.41
CA THR A 93 9.13 7.37 16.68
C THR A 93 9.12 5.85 16.57
N ALA A 94 8.90 5.32 15.39
CA ALA A 94 8.76 3.88 15.18
C ALA A 94 9.89 3.35 14.30
N GLU A 95 10.25 2.09 14.51
CA GLU A 95 11.23 1.40 13.68
C GLU A 95 10.60 0.61 12.56
N ARG A 96 9.32 0.29 12.68
CA ARG A 96 8.57 -0.54 11.74
C ARG A 96 7.19 0.03 11.54
N VAL A 97 6.56 -0.33 10.41
CA VAL A 97 5.15 -0.07 10.24
C VAL A 97 4.36 -0.82 11.30
N GLY A 98 4.73 -2.08 11.55
CA GLY A 98 4.26 -2.78 12.74
C GLY A 98 2.79 -3.19 12.71
N LEU A 99 2.18 -3.26 11.56
CA LEU A 99 0.80 -3.73 11.42
C LEU A 99 0.79 -5.20 11.02
N THR A 100 -0.27 -5.90 11.44
CA THR A 100 -0.52 -7.23 10.90
C THR A 100 -1.27 -7.12 9.59
N ARG A 101 -1.18 -8.14 8.77
CA ARG A 101 -1.94 -8.21 7.53
C ARG A 101 -3.43 -8.06 7.78
N ARG A 102 -3.92 -8.73 8.82
CA ARG A 102 -5.33 -8.69 9.19
C ARG A 102 -5.79 -7.28 9.53
N THR A 103 -5.00 -6.56 10.30
CA THR A 103 -5.31 -5.17 10.63
C THR A 103 -5.34 -4.30 9.39
N ALA A 104 -4.35 -4.44 8.51
CA ALA A 104 -4.32 -3.69 7.26
C ALA A 104 -5.53 -4.01 6.37
N GLN A 105 -5.90 -5.28 6.27
CA GLN A 105 -7.08 -5.70 5.51
C GLN A 105 -8.37 -5.09 6.08
N ARG A 106 -8.50 -5.07 7.40
CA ARG A 106 -9.66 -4.46 8.06
C ARG A 106 -9.73 -2.98 7.82
N ILE A 107 -8.59 -2.31 7.82
CA ILE A 107 -8.52 -0.87 7.54
C ILE A 107 -9.00 -0.61 6.12
N VAL A 108 -8.51 -1.35 5.14
CA VAL A 108 -8.94 -1.17 3.75
C VAL A 108 -10.45 -1.35 3.62
N LYS A 109 -10.99 -2.40 4.21
CA LYS A 109 -12.43 -2.67 4.15
C LYS A 109 -13.24 -1.54 4.82
N ARG A 110 -12.81 -1.11 6.00
CA ARG A 110 -13.50 -0.05 6.75
C ARG A 110 -13.55 1.26 5.97
N VAL A 111 -12.41 1.65 5.39
CA VAL A 111 -12.34 2.89 4.63
C VAL A 111 -13.14 2.77 3.33
N ALA A 112 -13.09 1.63 2.68
CA ALA A 112 -13.88 1.38 1.46
C ALA A 112 -15.38 1.48 1.74
N ASP A 113 -15.83 0.91 2.84
CA ASP A 113 -17.23 1.02 3.25
C ASP A 113 -17.62 2.47 3.47
N ARG A 114 -16.77 3.22 4.16
CA ARG A 114 -17.00 4.66 4.40
C ARG A 114 -17.03 5.45 3.10
N ALA A 115 -16.20 5.07 2.14
CA ALA A 115 -16.12 5.73 0.84
C ALA A 115 -17.26 5.32 -0.10
N MET A 116 -18.15 4.46 0.35
CA MET A 116 -19.28 3.96 -0.45
C MET A 116 -18.83 3.22 -1.69
N ILE A 117 -17.75 2.46 -1.58
CA ILE A 117 -17.31 1.59 -2.65
C ILE A 117 -18.04 0.27 -2.50
N LEU A 118 -18.95 0.00 -3.44
CA LEU A 118 -19.90 -1.11 -3.32
C LEU A 118 -19.32 -2.46 -3.72
N ARG A 119 -18.21 -2.46 -4.42
CA ARG A 119 -17.56 -3.71 -4.80
C ARG A 119 -16.42 -4.03 -3.86
N PRO A 120 -15.93 -5.28 -3.84
CA PRO A 120 -14.85 -5.62 -2.92
C PRO A 120 -13.62 -4.77 -3.13
N ALA A 121 -13.09 -4.21 -2.05
CA ALA A 121 -11.84 -3.48 -2.03
C ALA A 121 -10.92 -4.15 -1.01
N THR A 122 -9.83 -4.71 -1.49
CA THR A 122 -8.85 -5.42 -0.68
C THR A 122 -7.48 -4.83 -0.96
N PRO A 123 -6.48 -5.11 -0.11
CA PRO A 123 -5.11 -4.68 -0.45
C PRO A 123 -4.67 -5.16 -1.83
N HIS A 124 -5.08 -6.34 -2.24
CA HIS A 124 -4.75 -6.86 -3.57
C HIS A 124 -5.37 -6.00 -4.68
N VAL A 125 -6.61 -5.56 -4.48
CA VAL A 125 -7.27 -4.65 -5.43
C VAL A 125 -6.54 -3.32 -5.52
N LEU A 126 -6.08 -2.78 -4.39
CA LEU A 126 -5.32 -1.53 -4.37
C LEU A 126 -3.99 -1.68 -5.12
N ARG A 127 -3.31 -2.79 -4.92
CA ARG A 127 -2.09 -3.09 -5.66
C ARG A 127 -2.35 -3.18 -7.16
N HIS A 128 -3.43 -3.85 -7.55
CA HIS A 128 -3.81 -3.97 -8.95
C HIS A 128 -4.16 -2.60 -9.55
N THR A 129 -4.82 -1.76 -8.77
CA THR A 129 -5.14 -0.38 -9.17
C THR A 129 -3.86 0.40 -9.48
N PHE A 130 -2.86 0.27 -8.62
CA PHE A 130 -1.56 0.90 -8.86
C PHE A 130 -0.93 0.39 -10.16
N ALA A 131 -0.92 -0.92 -10.36
CA ALA A 131 -0.32 -1.53 -11.54
C ALA A 131 -0.97 -1.05 -12.84
N VAL A 132 -2.30 -0.98 -12.86
CA VAL A 132 -3.04 -0.49 -14.00
C VAL A 132 -2.72 0.97 -14.30
N ARG A 133 -2.62 1.81 -13.26
CA ARG A 133 -2.26 3.21 -13.42
C ARG A 133 -0.87 3.38 -14.01
N CYS A 134 0.08 2.56 -13.59
CA CYS A 134 1.42 2.61 -14.13
C CYS A 134 1.43 2.30 -15.61
N VAL A 135 0.66 1.33 -16.05
CA VAL A 135 0.55 0.98 -17.47
C VAL A 135 -0.11 2.12 -18.25
N GLN A 136 -1.16 2.73 -17.71
CA GLN A 136 -1.87 3.83 -18.37
C GLN A 136 -0.99 5.08 -18.54
N ARG A 137 -0.10 5.33 -17.59
CA ARG A 137 0.83 6.47 -17.68
C ARG A 137 2.00 6.21 -18.64
N GLY A 138 2.23 4.98 -18.84
CA GLY A 138 3.30 4.49 -19.62
C GLY A 138 4.01 4.56 -20.38
#